data_2a8972c6dc1522d52dd2abb3073cc765
#
_entry.id   2a8972c6dc1522d52dd2abb3073cc765
#
_cell.length_a   1.000
_cell.length_b   1.000
_cell.length_c   1.000
_cell.angle_alpha   90.00
_cell.angle_beta   90.00
_cell.angle_gamma   90.00
#
_symmetry.space_group_name_H-M   'P 1'
#
loop_
_entity.id
_entity.type
_entity.pdbx_description
1 polymer ?
#
loop_
_entity_poly.entity_id
_entity_poly.type
_entity_poly.pdbx_seq_one_letter_code
_entity_poly.pdbx_strand_id
1 'polypeptide(L)'
;EGEELTLETLLYGLLLCSGNDAAVAVAEHVGGSVKGFVKRMNETAAELGMEDSSFANPNGLDDEAHYSTAYDMALLARAAMGNETLVRIASTRTVSIGGRTMTNHNKLLSYVDGCLGLKTGYTRAAGRTLVSCAERNGQRLIAVTLQDGNDWADHQSLYDYGFSAYPAKRMAQLGHELAEEKGSPLIAADSFAWPLAQGETLETNLELDRELTAPLRAGTRVGEAVFSLN
;
A
#
# COMPACT_ATOMS: atom_id res chain seq x y z
N GLU A 1 -30.36 -0.08 -14.32
CA GLU A 1 -30.14 -0.89 -15.52
C GLU A 1 -30.07 0.03 -16.74
N GLY A 2 -29.04 -0.15 -17.62
CA GLY A 2 -28.82 0.70 -18.79
C GLY A 2 -28.17 2.06 -18.50
N GLU A 3 -27.71 2.33 -17.29
CA GLU A 3 -26.97 3.53 -16.97
C GLU A 3 -25.50 3.38 -17.40
N GLU A 4 -24.97 4.40 -18.06
CA GLU A 4 -23.55 4.46 -18.44
C GLU A 4 -22.78 5.35 -17.47
N LEU A 5 -21.71 4.80 -16.89
CA LEU A 5 -20.83 5.49 -15.96
C LEU A 5 -19.37 5.31 -16.39
N THR A 6 -18.53 6.28 -16.05
CA THR A 6 -17.08 6.13 -16.23
C THR A 6 -16.53 5.09 -15.25
N LEU A 7 -15.45 4.41 -15.63
CA LEU A 7 -14.74 3.48 -14.74
C LEU A 7 -14.32 4.17 -13.45
N GLU A 8 -13.88 5.43 -13.51
CA GLU A 8 -13.52 6.21 -12.33
C GLU A 8 -14.70 6.39 -11.37
N THR A 9 -15.90 6.70 -11.87
CA THR A 9 -17.12 6.79 -11.05
C THR A 9 -17.43 5.47 -10.36
N LEU A 10 -17.31 4.34 -11.08
CA LEU A 10 -17.50 3.00 -10.52
C LEU A 10 -16.47 2.67 -9.46
N LEU A 11 -15.20 3.04 -9.66
CA LEU A 11 -14.13 2.83 -8.67
C LEU A 11 -14.36 3.64 -7.40
N TYR A 12 -14.84 4.89 -7.49
CA TYR A 12 -15.27 5.65 -6.32
C TYR A 12 -16.45 4.97 -5.59
N GLY A 13 -17.46 4.50 -6.32
CA GLY A 13 -18.59 3.75 -5.73
C GLY A 13 -18.13 2.49 -5.02
N LEU A 14 -17.24 1.73 -5.63
CA LEU A 14 -16.65 0.51 -5.06
C LEU A 14 -15.83 0.78 -3.81
N LEU A 15 -14.87 1.72 -3.87
CA LEU A 15 -13.89 1.92 -2.80
C LEU A 15 -14.47 2.73 -1.62
N LEU A 16 -15.28 3.76 -1.87
CA LEU A 16 -15.82 4.60 -0.81
C LEU A 16 -17.08 4.00 -0.17
N CYS A 17 -18.01 3.53 -1.01
CA CYS A 17 -19.34 3.10 -0.59
C CYS A 17 -19.53 1.58 -0.57
N SER A 18 -18.52 0.80 -0.96
CA SER A 18 -18.62 -0.67 -1.09
C SER A 18 -19.78 -1.09 -2.01
N GLY A 19 -19.97 -0.39 -3.13
CA GLY A 19 -21.02 -0.68 -4.10
C GLY A 19 -20.84 -2.05 -4.75
N ASN A 20 -21.72 -3.00 -4.41
CA ASN A 20 -21.67 -4.36 -4.95
C ASN A 20 -21.95 -4.38 -6.46
N ASP A 21 -22.87 -3.54 -6.91
CA ASP A 21 -23.20 -3.32 -8.33
C ASP A 21 -22.02 -2.71 -9.08
N ALA A 22 -21.32 -1.74 -8.50
CA ALA A 22 -20.11 -1.17 -9.06
C ALA A 22 -18.99 -2.23 -9.19
N ALA A 23 -18.81 -3.10 -8.16
CA ALA A 23 -17.84 -4.18 -8.22
C ALA A 23 -18.12 -5.16 -9.37
N VAL A 24 -19.38 -5.55 -9.55
CA VAL A 24 -19.81 -6.44 -10.64
C VAL A 24 -19.59 -5.76 -12.00
N ALA A 25 -20.00 -4.49 -12.15
CA ALA A 25 -19.84 -3.75 -13.40
C ALA A 25 -18.36 -3.60 -13.79
N VAL A 26 -17.47 -3.29 -12.81
CA VAL A 26 -16.02 -3.26 -13.04
C VAL A 26 -15.50 -4.64 -13.45
N ALA A 27 -15.96 -5.70 -12.77
CA ALA A 27 -15.54 -7.06 -13.07
C ALA A 27 -15.94 -7.51 -14.49
N GLU A 28 -17.15 -7.22 -14.91
CA GLU A 28 -17.62 -7.53 -16.26
C GLU A 28 -16.87 -6.73 -17.33
N HIS A 29 -16.66 -5.44 -17.09
CA HIS A 29 -15.95 -4.57 -18.03
C HIS A 29 -14.48 -4.97 -18.21
N VAL A 30 -13.75 -5.19 -17.11
CA VAL A 30 -12.31 -5.48 -17.12
C VAL A 30 -12.01 -6.95 -17.42
N GLY A 31 -12.84 -7.87 -16.88
CA GLY A 31 -12.65 -9.32 -17.01
C GLY A 31 -13.39 -9.95 -18.19
N GLY A 32 -14.24 -9.17 -18.89
CA GLY A 32 -15.16 -9.70 -19.91
C GLY A 32 -16.33 -10.52 -19.33
N SER A 33 -16.23 -10.90 -18.06
CA SER A 33 -17.26 -11.55 -17.25
C SER A 33 -16.83 -11.56 -15.80
N VAL A 34 -17.77 -11.72 -14.86
CA VAL A 34 -17.47 -11.93 -13.44
C VAL A 34 -16.51 -13.11 -13.25
N LYS A 35 -16.75 -14.24 -13.91
CA LYS A 35 -15.86 -15.42 -13.84
C LYS A 35 -14.44 -15.11 -14.35
N GLY A 36 -14.33 -14.37 -15.45
CA GLY A 36 -13.03 -13.97 -16.01
C GLY A 36 -12.28 -13.04 -15.06
N PHE A 37 -12.99 -12.13 -14.40
CA PHE A 37 -12.39 -11.24 -13.42
C PHE A 37 -11.94 -11.97 -12.16
N VAL A 38 -12.76 -12.87 -11.60
CA VAL A 38 -12.40 -13.71 -10.44
C VAL A 38 -11.16 -14.55 -10.73
N LYS A 39 -11.05 -15.10 -11.95
CA LYS A 39 -9.83 -15.80 -12.36
C LYS A 39 -8.60 -14.87 -12.25
N ARG A 40 -8.69 -13.63 -12.76
CA ARG A 40 -7.60 -12.64 -12.65
C ARG A 40 -7.30 -12.24 -11.19
N MET A 41 -8.32 -12.12 -10.34
CA MET A 41 -8.11 -11.87 -8.91
C MET A 41 -7.22 -12.94 -8.27
N ASN A 42 -7.52 -14.22 -8.54
CA ASN A 42 -6.73 -15.34 -8.01
C ASN A 42 -5.34 -15.46 -8.65
N GLU A 43 -5.20 -15.14 -9.94
CA GLU A 43 -3.89 -15.06 -10.60
C GLU A 43 -3.03 -13.96 -9.97
N THR A 44 -3.58 -12.77 -9.74
CA THR A 44 -2.88 -11.67 -9.05
C THR A 44 -2.54 -12.02 -7.61
N ALA A 45 -3.43 -12.71 -6.89
CA ALA A 45 -3.14 -13.19 -5.54
C ALA A 45 -1.92 -14.12 -5.52
N ALA A 46 -1.86 -15.07 -6.45
CA ALA A 46 -0.72 -15.99 -6.58
C ALA A 46 0.59 -15.23 -6.93
N GLU A 47 0.54 -14.26 -7.85
CA GLU A 47 1.68 -13.42 -8.22
C GLU A 47 2.20 -12.59 -7.03
N LEU A 48 1.32 -12.19 -6.11
CA LEU A 48 1.67 -11.45 -4.90
C LEU A 48 2.14 -12.34 -3.74
N GLY A 49 2.09 -13.67 -3.89
CA GLY A 49 2.45 -14.64 -2.85
C GLY A 49 1.38 -14.79 -1.75
N MET A 50 0.10 -14.55 -2.08
CA MET A 50 -1.04 -14.74 -1.18
C MET A 50 -1.45 -16.23 -1.19
N GLU A 51 -0.69 -17.05 -0.47
CA GLU A 51 -0.83 -18.52 -0.53
C GLU A 51 -2.07 -19.04 0.21
N ASP A 52 -2.59 -18.27 1.17
CA ASP A 52 -3.73 -18.63 2.00
C ASP A 52 -5.00 -17.82 1.64
N SER A 53 -5.15 -17.45 0.37
CA SER A 53 -6.27 -16.67 -0.10
C SER A 53 -6.93 -17.26 -1.34
N SER A 54 -8.24 -17.14 -1.41
CA SER A 54 -9.04 -17.49 -2.58
C SER A 54 -10.20 -16.51 -2.72
N PHE A 55 -10.46 -16.09 -3.95
CA PHE A 55 -11.54 -15.17 -4.28
C PHE A 55 -12.60 -15.87 -5.14
N ALA A 56 -13.86 -15.84 -4.70
CA ALA A 56 -15.00 -16.44 -5.41
C ALA A 56 -15.87 -15.42 -6.15
N ASN A 57 -15.80 -14.14 -5.74
CA ASN A 57 -16.58 -13.05 -6.33
C ASN A 57 -15.86 -11.70 -6.20
N PRO A 58 -16.26 -10.67 -6.99
CA PRO A 58 -15.57 -9.37 -6.97
C PRO A 58 -16.04 -8.42 -5.88
N ASN A 59 -17.13 -8.72 -5.17
CA ASN A 59 -17.80 -7.82 -4.24
C ASN A 59 -17.63 -8.21 -2.76
N GLY A 60 -17.02 -9.37 -2.47
CA GLY A 60 -16.71 -9.80 -1.11
C GLY A 60 -17.93 -10.38 -0.34
N LEU A 61 -18.95 -10.85 -1.04
CA LEU A 61 -20.05 -11.58 -0.40
C LEU A 61 -19.59 -12.97 0.05
N ASP A 62 -20.24 -13.46 1.10
CA ASP A 62 -19.91 -14.74 1.72
C ASP A 62 -20.00 -15.90 0.71
N ASP A 63 -18.94 -16.71 0.65
CA ASP A 63 -18.83 -17.94 -0.11
C ASP A 63 -17.77 -18.82 0.57
N GLU A 64 -17.97 -20.14 0.62
CA GLU A 64 -17.02 -21.08 1.25
C GLU A 64 -15.64 -21.06 0.59
N ALA A 65 -15.57 -20.72 -0.70
CA ALA A 65 -14.32 -20.57 -1.44
C ALA A 65 -13.74 -19.14 -1.39
N HIS A 66 -14.34 -18.21 -0.62
CA HIS A 66 -13.90 -16.83 -0.48
C HIS A 66 -13.28 -16.59 0.89
N TYR A 67 -11.96 -16.69 0.98
CA TYR A 67 -11.22 -16.56 2.23
C TYR A 67 -9.88 -15.87 2.03
N SER A 68 -9.32 -15.33 3.11
CA SER A 68 -7.99 -14.72 3.14
C SER A 68 -7.45 -14.71 4.57
N THR A 69 -6.19 -14.29 4.71
CA THR A 69 -5.53 -14.03 5.99
C THR A 69 -5.18 -12.55 6.13
N ALA A 70 -4.90 -12.10 7.36
CA ALA A 70 -4.44 -10.73 7.59
C ALA A 70 -3.11 -10.46 6.88
N TYR A 71 -2.22 -11.45 6.82
CA TYR A 71 -0.93 -11.35 6.14
C TYR A 71 -1.11 -11.17 4.63
N ASP A 72 -1.91 -12.01 3.99
CA ASP A 72 -2.16 -11.92 2.54
C ASP A 72 -2.84 -10.60 2.17
N MET A 73 -3.79 -10.14 2.98
CA MET A 73 -4.40 -8.83 2.77
C MET A 73 -3.41 -7.68 2.93
N ALA A 74 -2.38 -7.83 3.78
CA ALA A 74 -1.29 -6.86 3.88
C ALA A 74 -0.40 -6.88 2.62
N LEU A 75 -0.13 -8.05 2.02
CA LEU A 75 0.58 -8.18 0.74
C LEU A 75 -0.18 -7.47 -0.38
N LEU A 76 -1.50 -7.72 -0.47
CA LEU A 76 -2.37 -7.04 -1.44
C LEU A 76 -2.38 -5.53 -1.23
N ALA A 77 -2.52 -5.09 0.02
CA ALA A 77 -2.51 -3.67 0.36
C ALA A 77 -1.19 -3.01 -0.04
N ARG A 78 -0.05 -3.65 0.21
CA ARG A 78 1.27 -3.15 -0.18
C ARG A 78 1.37 -2.95 -1.70
N ALA A 79 0.91 -3.91 -2.48
CA ALA A 79 0.87 -3.79 -3.95
C ALA A 79 -0.08 -2.67 -4.40
N ALA A 80 -1.28 -2.60 -3.82
CA ALA A 80 -2.29 -1.59 -4.12
C ALA A 80 -1.79 -0.17 -3.83
N MET A 81 -1.04 0.03 -2.74
CA MET A 81 -0.47 1.33 -2.35
C MET A 81 0.64 1.82 -3.29
N GLY A 82 1.14 0.99 -4.21
CA GLY A 82 2.01 1.38 -5.32
C GLY A 82 1.27 2.08 -6.47
N ASN A 83 -0.06 2.05 -6.49
CA ASN A 83 -0.87 2.68 -7.54
C ASN A 83 -1.42 4.04 -7.07
N GLU A 84 -0.87 5.14 -7.60
CA GLU A 84 -1.26 6.50 -7.20
C GLU A 84 -2.74 6.81 -7.42
N THR A 85 -3.35 6.27 -8.48
CA THR A 85 -4.78 6.45 -8.74
C THR A 85 -5.63 5.78 -7.67
N LEU A 86 -5.26 4.56 -7.28
CA LEU A 86 -5.96 3.84 -6.20
C LEU A 86 -5.79 4.57 -4.87
N VAL A 87 -4.59 5.04 -4.54
CA VAL A 87 -4.31 5.82 -3.33
C VAL A 87 -5.18 7.08 -3.31
N ARG A 88 -5.22 7.84 -4.41
CA ARG A 88 -6.04 9.04 -4.54
C ARG A 88 -7.53 8.76 -4.29
N ILE A 89 -8.07 7.69 -4.88
CA ILE A 89 -9.48 7.32 -4.70
C ILE A 89 -9.71 6.87 -3.25
N ALA A 90 -8.91 5.95 -2.73
CA ALA A 90 -9.09 5.37 -1.39
C ALA A 90 -8.93 6.40 -0.26
N SER A 91 -8.08 7.42 -0.44
CA SER A 91 -7.88 8.51 0.53
C SER A 91 -8.94 9.62 0.45
N THR A 92 -9.81 9.58 -0.55
CA THR A 92 -10.88 10.58 -0.70
C THR A 92 -11.95 10.38 0.37
N ARG A 93 -12.24 11.43 1.16
CA ARG A 93 -13.30 11.42 2.19
C ARG A 93 -14.68 11.52 1.59
N THR A 94 -14.86 12.47 0.67
CA THR A 94 -16.13 12.70 -0.02
C THR A 94 -15.86 13.22 -1.42
N VAL A 95 -16.61 12.77 -2.39
CA VAL A 95 -16.52 13.21 -3.79
C VAL A 95 -17.92 13.37 -4.38
N SER A 96 -18.08 14.35 -5.27
CA SER A 96 -19.26 14.46 -6.13
C SER A 96 -18.82 14.21 -7.57
N ILE A 97 -19.25 13.05 -8.13
CA ILE A 97 -18.87 12.58 -9.46
C ILE A 97 -20.02 11.75 -10.04
N GLY A 98 -20.24 11.80 -11.36
CA GLY A 98 -21.28 11.03 -12.03
C GLY A 98 -22.68 11.33 -11.50
N GLY A 99 -22.95 12.58 -11.09
CA GLY A 99 -24.24 12.99 -10.52
C GLY A 99 -24.51 12.46 -9.10
N ARG A 100 -23.52 11.89 -8.42
CA ARG A 100 -23.62 11.30 -7.08
C ARG A 100 -22.63 11.95 -6.12
N THR A 101 -23.04 12.10 -4.86
CA THR A 101 -22.13 12.42 -3.75
C THR A 101 -21.88 11.13 -2.95
N MET A 102 -20.62 10.75 -2.86
CA MET A 102 -20.17 9.52 -2.20
C MET A 102 -19.24 9.87 -1.05
N THR A 103 -19.51 9.31 0.13
CA THR A 103 -18.70 9.48 1.34
C THR A 103 -18.04 8.16 1.71
N ASN A 104 -16.75 8.23 2.00
CA ASN A 104 -15.96 7.06 2.35
C ASN A 104 -16.38 6.49 3.71
N HIS A 105 -16.61 5.19 3.77
CA HIS A 105 -16.94 4.48 5.00
C HIS A 105 -15.75 4.37 5.96
N ASN A 106 -14.53 4.57 5.50
CA ASN A 106 -13.34 4.52 6.32
C ASN A 106 -13.20 5.78 7.22
N LYS A 107 -13.61 5.65 8.47
CA LYS A 107 -13.58 6.73 9.46
C LYS A 107 -12.16 7.15 9.84
N LEU A 108 -11.14 6.28 9.67
CA LEU A 108 -9.74 6.59 9.99
C LEU A 108 -9.23 7.81 9.21
N LEU A 109 -9.74 8.04 8.00
CA LEU A 109 -9.43 9.21 7.20
C LEU A 109 -9.72 10.55 7.90
N SER A 110 -10.57 10.55 8.93
CA SER A 110 -10.97 11.77 9.62
C SER A 110 -10.14 12.11 10.84
N TYR A 111 -9.47 11.10 11.46
CA TYR A 111 -8.80 11.32 12.75
C TYR A 111 -7.44 10.61 12.91
N VAL A 112 -7.08 9.67 12.02
CA VAL A 112 -5.73 9.10 12.03
C VAL A 112 -4.83 9.93 11.13
N ASP A 113 -3.80 10.51 11.72
CA ASP A 113 -2.81 11.31 11.00
C ASP A 113 -2.10 10.48 9.93
N GLY A 114 -2.01 11.02 8.72
CA GLY A 114 -1.40 10.37 7.57
C GLY A 114 -2.23 9.23 6.96
N CYS A 115 -3.48 8.98 7.38
CA CYS A 115 -4.30 7.90 6.82
C CYS A 115 -4.55 8.10 5.31
N LEU A 116 -4.23 7.07 4.51
CA LEU A 116 -4.37 7.03 3.06
C LEU A 116 -5.50 6.09 2.57
N GLY A 117 -6.25 5.50 3.47
CA GLY A 117 -7.30 4.52 3.13
C GLY A 117 -7.09 3.24 3.95
N LEU A 118 -7.49 2.05 3.53
CA LEU A 118 -7.89 1.57 2.21
C LEU A 118 -9.39 1.20 2.18
N LYS A 119 -9.73 -0.01 2.72
CA LYS A 119 -11.04 -0.60 2.53
C LYS A 119 -11.62 -1.19 3.81
N THR A 120 -12.87 -0.90 4.07
CA THR A 120 -13.71 -1.52 5.10
C THR A 120 -14.48 -2.70 4.54
N GLY A 121 -14.74 -3.71 5.36
CA GLY A 121 -15.60 -4.83 5.01
C GLY A 121 -16.50 -5.25 6.18
N TYR A 122 -17.68 -5.77 5.84
CA TYR A 122 -18.57 -6.39 6.80
C TYR A 122 -19.51 -7.37 6.12
N THR A 123 -19.57 -8.57 6.65
CA THR A 123 -20.68 -9.51 6.46
C THR A 123 -21.10 -10.11 7.80
N ARG A 124 -22.20 -10.83 7.84
CA ARG A 124 -22.62 -11.49 9.10
C ARG A 124 -21.68 -12.63 9.47
N ALA A 125 -21.13 -13.33 8.47
CA ALA A 125 -20.22 -14.46 8.71
C ALA A 125 -18.81 -13.98 9.07
N ALA A 126 -18.26 -13.03 8.29
CA ALA A 126 -16.89 -12.54 8.48
C ALA A 126 -16.74 -11.55 9.65
N GLY A 127 -17.82 -10.92 10.12
CA GLY A 127 -17.72 -9.79 11.02
C GLY A 127 -17.13 -8.55 10.34
N ARG A 128 -16.63 -7.61 11.14
CA ARG A 128 -15.97 -6.40 10.64
C ARG A 128 -14.54 -6.73 10.24
N THR A 129 -14.14 -6.22 9.07
CA THR A 129 -12.78 -6.34 8.56
C THR A 129 -12.31 -4.97 8.11
N LEU A 130 -11.04 -4.67 8.34
CA LEU A 130 -10.46 -3.39 7.94
C LEU A 130 -9.03 -3.59 7.43
N VAL A 131 -8.77 -3.03 6.27
CA VAL A 131 -7.42 -2.85 5.75
C VAL A 131 -7.18 -1.36 5.65
N SER A 132 -6.12 -0.85 6.27
CA SER A 132 -5.77 0.55 6.19
C SER A 132 -4.28 0.78 5.97
N CYS A 133 -3.94 1.97 5.52
CA CYS A 133 -2.57 2.44 5.36
C CYS A 133 -2.46 3.86 5.89
N ALA A 134 -1.34 4.15 6.58
CA ALA A 134 -0.99 5.50 6.97
C ALA A 134 0.47 5.79 6.60
N GLU A 135 0.75 7.05 6.25
CA GLU A 135 2.09 7.54 5.93
C GLU A 135 2.46 8.71 6.83
N ARG A 136 3.62 8.62 7.49
CA ARG A 136 4.19 9.72 8.28
C ARG A 136 5.68 9.83 7.98
N ASN A 137 6.14 11.01 7.65
CA ASN A 137 7.56 11.29 7.34
C ASN A 137 8.16 10.38 6.25
N GLY A 138 7.37 9.99 5.25
CA GLY A 138 7.79 9.09 4.17
C GLY A 138 7.79 7.60 4.52
N GLN A 139 7.42 7.24 5.74
CA GLN A 139 7.21 5.85 6.14
C GLN A 139 5.73 5.48 6.01
N ARG A 140 5.47 4.36 5.33
CA ARG A 140 4.13 3.78 5.22
C ARG A 140 4.00 2.55 6.10
N LEU A 141 2.91 2.47 6.84
CA LEU A 141 2.50 1.30 7.60
C LEU A 141 1.13 0.83 7.12
N ILE A 142 0.95 -0.48 7.08
CA ILE A 142 -0.32 -1.14 6.75
C ILE A 142 -0.79 -1.86 7.99
N ALA A 143 -2.07 -1.71 8.31
CA ALA A 143 -2.75 -2.47 9.35
C ALA A 143 -3.90 -3.25 8.74
N VAL A 144 -4.08 -4.49 9.22
CA VAL A 144 -5.17 -5.37 8.81
C VAL A 144 -5.77 -6.02 10.06
N THR A 145 -7.07 -5.87 10.24
CA THR A 145 -7.84 -6.63 11.24
C THR A 145 -8.97 -7.39 10.57
N LEU A 146 -9.18 -8.64 11.02
CA LEU A 146 -10.24 -9.51 10.56
C LEU A 146 -11.09 -9.90 11.76
N GLN A 147 -12.43 -9.91 11.58
CA GLN A 147 -13.41 -10.23 12.62
C GLN A 147 -13.23 -9.39 13.89
N ASP A 148 -12.96 -8.11 13.74
CA ASP A 148 -12.62 -7.20 14.83
C ASP A 148 -13.70 -6.15 15.04
N GLY A 149 -14.40 -6.25 16.17
CA GLY A 149 -15.47 -5.31 16.56
C GLY A 149 -14.97 -3.91 16.95
N ASN A 150 -13.68 -3.77 17.25
CA ASN A 150 -13.02 -2.53 17.69
C ASN A 150 -12.02 -1.98 16.67
N ASP A 151 -12.09 -2.41 15.42
CA ASP A 151 -11.17 -2.16 14.31
C ASP A 151 -10.63 -0.72 14.24
N TRP A 152 -11.47 0.28 14.52
CA TRP A 152 -11.07 1.69 14.46
C TRP A 152 -10.02 2.06 15.51
N ALA A 153 -10.25 1.65 16.76
CA ALA A 153 -9.32 1.94 17.86
C ALA A 153 -8.07 1.07 17.77
N ASP A 154 -8.23 -0.18 17.32
CA ASP A 154 -7.12 -1.10 17.20
C ASP A 154 -6.17 -0.66 16.07
N HIS A 155 -6.69 -0.21 14.92
CA HIS A 155 -5.86 0.37 13.87
C HIS A 155 -5.12 1.64 14.32
N GLN A 156 -5.79 2.53 15.08
CA GLN A 156 -5.11 3.70 15.64
C GLN A 156 -3.96 3.27 16.55
N SER A 157 -4.21 2.32 17.46
CA SER A 157 -3.19 1.81 18.39
C SER A 157 -2.03 1.13 17.64
N LEU A 158 -2.32 0.37 16.58
CA LEU A 158 -1.30 -0.25 15.73
C LEU A 158 -0.41 0.79 15.04
N TYR A 159 -0.98 1.90 14.56
CA TYR A 159 -0.19 3.00 13.98
C TYR A 159 0.64 3.72 15.02
N ASP A 160 0.07 4.04 16.18
CA ASP A 160 0.79 4.70 17.26
C ASP A 160 1.96 3.84 17.75
N TYR A 161 1.75 2.52 17.87
CA TYR A 161 2.81 1.56 18.15
C TYR A 161 3.86 1.52 17.02
N GLY A 162 3.44 1.27 15.78
CA GLY A 162 4.33 1.04 14.66
C GLY A 162 5.24 2.24 14.37
N PHE A 163 4.68 3.45 14.31
CA PHE A 163 5.48 4.66 14.09
C PHE A 163 6.37 5.04 15.29
N SER A 164 5.97 4.66 16.51
CA SER A 164 6.77 4.89 17.71
C SER A 164 7.88 3.87 17.89
N ALA A 165 7.56 2.57 17.69
CA ALA A 165 8.49 1.47 17.90
C ALA A 165 9.52 1.33 16.76
N TYR A 166 9.15 1.75 15.56
CA TYR A 166 9.94 1.62 14.33
C TYR A 166 10.05 2.96 13.59
N PRO A 167 10.59 4.01 14.20
CA PRO A 167 10.73 5.30 13.52
C PRO A 167 11.65 5.17 12.30
N ALA A 168 11.25 5.79 11.18
CA ALA A 168 12.10 5.85 9.99
C ALA A 168 13.34 6.70 10.27
N LYS A 169 14.51 6.10 10.14
CA LYS A 169 15.80 6.78 10.23
C LYS A 169 16.33 7.03 8.82
N ARG A 170 16.70 8.28 8.53
CA ARG A 170 17.29 8.64 7.24
C ARG A 170 18.75 8.18 7.23
N MET A 171 19.11 7.35 6.24
CA MET A 171 20.44 6.79 6.05
C MET A 171 21.21 7.51 4.94
N ALA A 172 20.50 7.94 3.89
CA ALA A 172 21.06 8.74 2.81
C ALA A 172 20.10 9.87 2.45
N GLN A 173 20.63 10.98 1.97
CA GLN A 173 19.84 12.09 1.45
C GLN A 173 20.41 12.48 0.10
N LEU A 174 19.52 12.59 -0.89
CA LEU A 174 19.86 13.02 -2.25
C LEU A 174 20.80 14.24 -2.23
N GLY A 175 21.89 14.15 -2.94
CA GLY A 175 22.88 15.23 -3.07
C GLY A 175 23.85 15.37 -1.89
N HIS A 176 23.71 14.59 -0.81
CA HIS A 176 24.63 14.61 0.32
C HIS A 176 25.77 13.60 0.12
N GLU A 177 26.93 13.95 0.62
CA GLU A 177 28.10 13.10 0.61
C GLU A 177 27.90 11.89 1.54
N LEU A 178 28.19 10.69 1.04
CA LEU A 178 28.19 9.43 1.79
C LEU A 178 29.60 9.06 2.24
N ALA A 179 30.60 9.33 1.39
CA ALA A 179 32.00 9.05 1.65
C ALA A 179 32.89 9.81 0.67
N GLU A 180 34.21 9.71 0.87
CA GLU A 180 35.23 10.20 -0.06
C GLU A 180 36.07 9.03 -0.55
N GLU A 181 36.31 8.94 -1.85
CA GLU A 181 37.20 7.94 -2.45
C GLU A 181 38.22 8.62 -3.36
N LYS A 182 39.50 8.43 -3.05
CA LYS A 182 40.66 9.03 -3.80
C LYS A 182 40.51 10.54 -4.04
N GLY A 183 40.05 11.29 -3.00
CA GLY A 183 39.87 12.74 -3.09
C GLY A 183 38.62 13.20 -3.86
N SER A 184 37.70 12.29 -4.16
CA SER A 184 36.43 12.60 -4.83
C SER A 184 35.25 12.26 -3.92
N PRO A 185 34.31 13.19 -3.69
CA PRO A 185 33.13 12.92 -2.87
C PRO A 185 32.18 11.98 -3.61
N LEU A 186 31.72 10.96 -2.90
CA LEU A 186 30.65 10.04 -3.33
C LEU A 186 29.32 10.57 -2.81
N ILE A 187 28.47 10.99 -3.73
CA ILE A 187 27.20 11.67 -3.43
C ILE A 187 26.03 10.70 -3.58
N ALA A 188 25.10 10.71 -2.63
CA ALA A 188 23.88 9.95 -2.72
C ALA A 188 23.04 10.40 -3.94
N ALA A 189 22.74 9.47 -4.83
CA ALA A 189 21.91 9.72 -6.01
C ALA A 189 20.41 9.68 -5.68
N ASP A 190 20.04 9.21 -4.48
CA ASP A 190 18.68 9.18 -3.97
C ASP A 190 18.64 9.31 -2.44
N SER A 191 17.45 9.53 -1.89
CA SER A 191 17.23 9.51 -0.44
C SER A 191 16.80 8.12 -0.01
N PHE A 192 17.37 7.62 1.09
CA PHE A 192 17.02 6.34 1.67
C PHE A 192 16.73 6.48 3.16
N ALA A 193 15.60 5.96 3.61
CA ALA A 193 15.22 5.87 5.02
C ALA A 193 14.70 4.45 5.31
N TRP A 194 14.99 3.95 6.50
CA TRP A 194 14.57 2.62 6.94
C TRP A 194 14.01 2.66 8.35
N PRO A 195 12.89 1.96 8.63
CA PRO A 195 12.37 1.85 9.98
C PRO A 195 13.29 0.97 10.82
N LEU A 196 13.68 1.47 12.00
CA LEU A 196 14.56 0.76 12.94
C LEU A 196 13.87 0.65 14.29
N ALA A 197 13.88 -0.56 14.87
CA ALA A 197 13.53 -0.74 16.27
C ALA A 197 14.58 -0.16 17.21
N GLN A 198 14.21 0.00 18.47
CA GLN A 198 15.15 0.46 19.48
C GLN A 198 16.31 -0.55 19.64
N GLY A 199 17.53 -0.07 19.46
CA GLY A 199 18.76 -0.86 19.55
C GLY A 199 19.23 -1.45 18.22
N GLU A 200 18.42 -1.43 17.17
CA GLU A 200 18.87 -1.80 15.84
C GLU A 200 19.73 -0.71 15.21
N THR A 201 20.72 -1.14 14.46
CA THR A 201 21.62 -0.26 13.70
C THR A 201 21.81 -0.77 12.30
N LEU A 202 22.09 0.15 11.36
CA LEU A 202 22.46 -0.22 10.01
C LEU A 202 23.96 0.06 9.80
N GLU A 203 24.64 -0.93 9.26
CA GLU A 203 25.97 -0.74 8.67
C GLU A 203 25.83 -0.29 7.22
N THR A 204 26.70 0.64 6.81
CA THR A 204 26.74 1.13 5.42
C THR A 204 28.03 0.63 4.78
N ASN A 205 27.88 -0.15 3.71
CA ASN A 205 28.98 -0.57 2.86
C ASN A 205 28.82 0.08 1.48
N LEU A 206 29.91 0.63 0.95
CA LEU A 206 29.95 1.16 -0.41
C LEU A 206 30.54 0.12 -1.35
N GLU A 207 29.76 -0.32 -2.31
CA GLU A 207 30.17 -1.25 -3.34
C GLU A 207 30.40 -0.48 -4.64
N LEU A 208 31.68 -0.33 -5.02
CA LEU A 208 32.03 0.35 -6.27
C LEU A 208 31.95 -0.61 -7.45
N ASP A 209 31.28 -0.19 -8.53
CA ASP A 209 31.15 -0.98 -9.77
C ASP A 209 32.53 -1.23 -10.44
N ARG A 210 33.52 -0.35 -10.16
CA ARG A 210 34.88 -0.40 -10.70
C ARG A 210 35.81 0.47 -9.89
N GLU A 211 37.12 0.27 -10.04
CA GLU A 211 38.11 1.21 -9.53
C GLU A 211 37.94 2.61 -10.15
N LEU A 212 37.89 3.63 -9.29
CA LEU A 212 37.72 5.01 -9.73
C LEU A 212 39.04 5.54 -10.31
N THR A 213 39.01 5.88 -11.60
CA THR A 213 40.13 6.48 -12.32
C THR A 213 39.71 7.80 -12.97
N ALA A 214 40.53 8.85 -12.77
CA ALA A 214 40.29 10.16 -13.39
C ALA A 214 40.55 10.11 -14.91
N PRO A 215 39.83 10.94 -15.73
CA PRO A 215 38.79 11.87 -15.32
C PRO A 215 37.39 11.21 -15.21
N LEU A 216 36.64 11.51 -14.15
CA LEU A 216 35.24 11.16 -14.04
C LEU A 216 34.38 12.41 -14.17
N ARG A 217 33.28 12.31 -14.91
CA ARG A 217 32.28 13.38 -14.98
C ARG A 217 31.43 13.40 -13.73
N ALA A 218 31.14 14.60 -13.20
CA ALA A 218 30.17 14.75 -12.12
C ALA A 218 28.81 14.12 -12.53
N GLY A 219 28.17 13.41 -11.60
CA GLY A 219 26.93 12.68 -11.82
C GLY A 219 27.09 11.29 -12.46
N THR A 220 28.32 10.82 -12.69
CA THR A 220 28.54 9.43 -13.11
C THR A 220 28.21 8.49 -11.97
N ARG A 221 27.34 7.49 -12.20
CA ARG A 221 27.15 6.40 -11.24
C ARG A 221 28.45 5.60 -11.10
N VAL A 222 28.84 5.36 -9.88
CA VAL A 222 30.12 4.68 -9.57
C VAL A 222 29.95 3.44 -8.71
N GLY A 223 28.76 3.21 -8.19
CA GLY A 223 28.45 2.05 -7.34
C GLY A 223 27.13 2.18 -6.59
N GLU A 224 27.01 1.40 -5.54
CA GLU A 224 25.83 1.35 -4.67
C GLU A 224 26.25 1.50 -3.20
N ALA A 225 25.35 2.09 -2.40
CA ALA A 225 25.44 2.05 -0.96
C ALA A 225 24.51 0.94 -0.45
N VAL A 226 25.09 -0.07 0.19
CA VAL A 226 24.37 -1.23 0.75
C VAL A 226 24.23 -1.01 2.26
N PHE A 227 22.98 -1.08 2.74
CA PHE A 227 22.66 -0.94 4.17
C PHE A 227 22.26 -2.31 4.71
N SER A 228 22.99 -2.82 5.69
CA SER A 228 22.75 -4.10 6.35
C SER A 228 22.28 -3.90 7.78
N LEU A 229 21.20 -4.57 8.16
CA LEU A 229 20.69 -4.52 9.54
C LEU A 229 21.54 -5.43 10.44
N ASN A 230 21.95 -4.90 11.59
CA ASN A 230 22.69 -5.60 12.67
C ASN A 230 21.79 -5.82 13.88
#